data_5352551ab79688c7120546193b6fef0a
#
_entry.id   5352551ab79688c7120546193b6fef0a
#
_cell.length_a   1.000
_cell.length_b   1.000
_cell.length_c   1.000
_cell.angle_alpha   90.00
_cell.angle_beta   90.00
_cell.angle_gamma   90.00
#
_symmetry.space_group_name_H-M   'P 1'
#
loop_
_entity.id
_entity.type
_entity.pdbx_description
1 polymer ?
#
loop_
_entity_poly.entity_id
_entity_poly.type
_entity_poly.pdbx_seq_one_letter_code
_entity_poly.pdbx_strand_id
1 'polypeptide(L)'
;DLPSRLDRLPCGRFHTWIVFALGVTWLLDGLAWTLAGAVASALKTSPTLHFSNADVGLTGSAYIAGAVLGALGFGWLTDRFGRRKLFFITLALYLAATAATAFSWNLASFIVFRFLTGAGIGGEYTAINSTIQEFTPARVRGWTDIGINGPFWLGAAARPRVVSGTR
;
A
#
# COMPACT_ATOMS: atom_id res chain seq x y z
N ASP A 1 32.69 9.61 -10.33
CA ASP A 1 31.25 9.65 -10.63
C ASP A 1 30.55 8.45 -10.02
N LEU A 2 29.79 8.66 -8.92
CA LEU A 2 29.03 7.64 -8.21
C LEU A 2 27.99 6.92 -9.11
N PRO A 3 27.23 7.60 -9.98
CA PRO A 3 26.27 6.95 -10.87
C PRO A 3 26.88 5.92 -11.81
N SER A 4 28.03 6.23 -12.41
CA SER A 4 28.71 5.32 -13.32
C SER A 4 29.32 4.08 -12.63
N ARG A 5 29.57 4.17 -11.33
CA ARG A 5 30.00 3.01 -10.51
C ARG A 5 28.82 2.11 -10.15
N LEU A 6 27.64 2.68 -9.86
CA LEU A 6 26.42 1.92 -9.63
C LEU A 6 25.97 1.15 -10.88
N ASP A 7 26.11 1.73 -12.06
CA ASP A 7 25.74 1.07 -13.31
C ASP A 7 26.63 -0.14 -13.66
N ARG A 8 27.82 -0.24 -13.08
CA ARG A 8 28.75 -1.37 -13.26
C ARG A 8 28.55 -2.50 -12.27
N LEU A 9 27.73 -2.30 -11.23
CA LEU A 9 27.48 -3.34 -10.24
C LEU A 9 26.67 -4.49 -10.87
N PRO A 10 27.10 -5.74 -10.71
CA PRO A 10 26.28 -6.88 -11.12
C PRO A 10 25.03 -6.95 -10.25
N CYS A 11 23.88 -7.23 -10.85
CA CYS A 11 22.66 -7.54 -10.11
C CYS A 11 22.90 -8.82 -9.31
N GLY A 12 23.23 -8.67 -8.03
CA GLY A 12 23.52 -9.77 -7.12
C GLY A 12 22.26 -10.26 -6.41
N ARG A 13 22.38 -11.37 -5.68
CA ARG A 13 21.33 -11.99 -4.86
C ARG A 13 20.63 -10.99 -3.92
N PHE A 14 21.37 -9.99 -3.44
CA PHE A 14 20.83 -8.91 -2.60
C PHE A 14 19.73 -8.09 -3.32
N HIS A 15 19.96 -7.70 -4.56
CA HIS A 15 18.97 -6.96 -5.37
C HIS A 15 17.73 -7.81 -5.61
N THR A 16 17.90 -9.10 -5.89
CA THR A 16 16.78 -10.04 -6.08
C THR A 16 15.92 -10.14 -4.82
N TRP A 17 16.54 -10.23 -3.63
CA TRP A 17 15.81 -10.27 -2.37
C TRP A 17 15.04 -8.98 -2.08
N ILE A 18 15.62 -7.82 -2.40
CA ILE A 18 14.94 -6.52 -2.27
C ILE A 18 13.72 -6.48 -3.19
N VAL A 19 13.89 -6.81 -4.46
CA VAL A 19 12.78 -6.83 -5.44
C VAL A 19 11.68 -7.79 -5.00
N PHE A 20 12.05 -8.98 -4.53
CA PHE A 20 11.09 -9.96 -4.03
C PHE A 20 10.33 -9.44 -2.80
N ALA A 21 11.03 -8.92 -1.81
CA ALA A 21 10.42 -8.39 -0.59
C ALA A 21 9.44 -7.24 -0.89
N LEU A 22 9.87 -6.28 -1.72
CA LEU A 22 9.01 -5.16 -2.14
C LEU A 22 7.84 -5.64 -3.00
N GLY A 23 8.05 -6.62 -3.88
CA GLY A 23 7.00 -7.22 -4.70
C GLY A 23 5.93 -7.92 -3.85
N VAL A 24 6.31 -8.60 -2.76
CA VAL A 24 5.36 -9.22 -1.81
C VAL A 24 4.51 -8.15 -1.13
N THR A 25 5.11 -7.04 -0.71
CA THR A 25 4.37 -5.92 -0.11
C THR A 25 3.29 -5.40 -1.08
N TRP A 26 3.67 -5.16 -2.33
CA TRP A 26 2.75 -4.70 -3.37
C TRP A 26 1.64 -5.71 -3.71
N LEU A 27 1.95 -7.00 -3.66
CA LEU A 27 0.94 -8.05 -3.83
C LEU A 27 -0.09 -8.01 -2.69
N LEU A 28 0.37 -7.83 -1.45
CA LEU A 28 -0.52 -7.68 -0.29
C LEU A 28 -1.38 -6.42 -0.38
N ASP A 29 -0.84 -5.31 -0.88
CA ASP A 29 -1.59 -4.08 -1.11
C ASP A 29 -2.66 -4.27 -2.18
N GLY A 30 -2.35 -4.95 -3.29
CA GLY A 30 -3.34 -5.31 -4.31
C GLY A 30 -4.46 -6.20 -3.76
N LEU A 31 -4.11 -7.14 -2.89
CA LEU A 31 -5.09 -7.98 -2.20
C LEU A 31 -5.94 -7.17 -1.22
N ALA A 32 -5.34 -6.28 -0.44
CA ALA A 32 -6.05 -5.40 0.48
C ALA A 32 -7.03 -4.47 -0.25
N TRP A 33 -6.69 -4.01 -1.45
CA TRP A 33 -7.58 -3.24 -2.32
C TRP A 33 -8.83 -4.02 -2.72
N THR A 34 -8.68 -5.29 -3.13
CA THR A 34 -9.83 -6.14 -3.49
C THR A 34 -10.68 -6.51 -2.29
N LEU A 35 -10.04 -6.77 -1.14
CA LEU A 35 -10.75 -7.01 0.12
C LEU A 35 -11.54 -5.78 0.57
N ALA A 36 -11.04 -4.56 0.35
CA ALA A 36 -11.77 -3.33 0.64
C ALA A 36 -13.08 -3.25 -0.14
N GLY A 37 -13.09 -3.66 -1.43
CA GLY A 37 -14.31 -3.74 -2.23
C GLY A 37 -15.31 -4.79 -1.71
N ALA A 38 -14.82 -5.96 -1.31
CA ALA A 38 -15.65 -7.02 -0.72
C ALA A 38 -16.22 -6.60 0.65
N VAL A 39 -15.40 -5.96 1.50
CA VAL A 39 -15.84 -5.41 2.79
C VAL A 39 -16.88 -4.30 2.59
N ALA A 40 -16.72 -3.43 1.59
CA ALA A 40 -17.69 -2.39 1.28
C ALA A 40 -19.08 -2.98 0.95
N SER A 41 -19.14 -4.10 0.23
CA SER A 41 -20.41 -4.79 -0.03
C SER A 41 -21.01 -5.40 1.22
N ALA A 42 -20.18 -5.99 2.08
CA ALA A 42 -20.61 -6.57 3.36
C ALA A 42 -21.12 -5.51 4.34
N LEU A 43 -20.50 -4.31 4.34
CA LEU A 43 -20.94 -3.19 5.19
C LEU A 43 -22.32 -2.67 4.81
N LYS A 44 -22.70 -2.72 3.53
CA LYS A 44 -24.04 -2.35 3.08
C LYS A 44 -25.12 -3.34 3.58
N THR A 45 -24.76 -4.62 3.66
CA THR A 45 -25.69 -5.67 4.14
C THR A 45 -25.62 -5.89 5.64
N SER A 46 -24.72 -5.20 6.34
CA SER A 46 -24.56 -5.31 7.80
C SER A 46 -25.78 -4.77 8.55
N PRO A 47 -26.36 -5.50 9.49
CA PRO A 47 -27.50 -5.05 10.28
C PRO A 47 -27.14 -3.93 11.28
N THR A 48 -25.87 -3.66 11.53
CA THR A 48 -25.39 -2.68 12.50
C THR A 48 -24.92 -1.37 11.91
N LEU A 49 -24.35 -1.38 10.71
CA LEU A 49 -23.69 -0.22 10.12
C LEU A 49 -24.49 0.43 8.98
N HIS A 50 -25.31 -0.31 8.24
CA HIS A 50 -26.24 0.18 7.20
C HIS A 50 -25.65 1.26 6.25
N PHE A 51 -24.42 1.02 5.73
CA PHE A 51 -23.76 2.03 4.90
C PHE A 51 -24.50 2.25 3.60
N SER A 52 -24.76 3.53 3.29
CA SER A 52 -25.26 3.96 1.99
C SER A 52 -24.18 3.91 0.91
N ASN A 53 -24.56 4.05 -0.36
CA ASN A 53 -23.59 4.19 -1.44
C ASN A 53 -22.70 5.44 -1.27
N ALA A 54 -23.25 6.50 -0.71
CA ALA A 54 -22.53 7.72 -0.41
C ALA A 54 -21.48 7.50 0.68
N ASP A 55 -21.79 6.74 1.73
CA ASP A 55 -20.87 6.43 2.81
C ASP A 55 -19.70 5.61 2.32
N VAL A 56 -19.95 4.61 1.46
CA VAL A 56 -18.89 3.82 0.82
C VAL A 56 -18.00 4.70 -0.07
N GLY A 57 -18.60 5.62 -0.84
CA GLY A 57 -17.84 6.60 -1.63
C GLY A 57 -16.98 7.51 -0.75
N LEU A 58 -17.53 7.98 0.37
CA LEU A 58 -16.82 8.84 1.31
C LEU A 58 -15.63 8.12 1.96
N THR A 59 -15.79 6.85 2.34
CA THR A 59 -14.68 6.06 2.90
C THR A 59 -13.57 5.81 1.88
N GLY A 60 -13.91 5.60 0.61
CA GLY A 60 -12.95 5.50 -0.49
C GLY A 60 -12.21 6.81 -0.73
N SER A 61 -12.92 7.93 -0.72
CA SER A 61 -12.32 9.27 -0.86
C SER A 61 -11.39 9.60 0.31
N ALA A 62 -11.75 9.23 1.54
CA ALA A 62 -10.91 9.42 2.71
C ALA A 62 -9.61 8.62 2.60
N TYR A 63 -9.67 7.39 2.11
CA TYR A 63 -8.49 6.57 1.86
C TYR A 63 -7.55 7.23 0.83
N ILE A 64 -8.08 7.70 -0.30
CA ILE A 64 -7.29 8.38 -1.33
C ILE A 64 -6.69 9.68 -0.79
N ALA A 65 -7.46 10.49 -0.08
CA ALA A 65 -6.97 11.70 0.56
C ALA A 65 -5.84 11.41 1.56
N GLY A 66 -5.99 10.34 2.36
CA GLY A 66 -4.95 9.85 3.24
C GLY A 66 -3.68 9.46 2.48
N ALA A 67 -3.81 8.73 1.36
CA ALA A 67 -2.68 8.31 0.54
C ALA A 67 -1.91 9.50 -0.05
N VAL A 68 -2.60 10.51 -0.56
CA VAL A 68 -1.98 11.73 -1.10
C VAL A 68 -1.26 12.51 0.00
N LEU A 69 -1.93 12.77 1.12
CA LEU A 69 -1.33 13.51 2.24
C LEU A 69 -0.20 12.72 2.91
N GLY A 70 -0.35 11.40 3.00
CA GLY A 70 0.68 10.50 3.48
C GLY A 70 1.92 10.51 2.58
N ALA A 71 1.75 10.43 1.27
CA ALA A 71 2.87 10.50 0.31
C ALA A 71 3.63 11.82 0.44
N LEU A 72 2.94 12.94 0.56
CA LEU A 72 3.56 14.26 0.72
C LEU A 72 4.24 14.41 2.10
N GLY A 73 3.53 14.07 3.17
CA GLY A 73 4.03 14.24 4.53
C GLY A 73 5.19 13.28 4.86
N PHE A 74 5.02 12.01 4.56
CA PHE A 74 6.08 11.02 4.80
C PHE A 74 7.22 11.13 3.78
N GLY A 75 6.96 11.62 2.56
CA GLY A 75 8.01 11.95 1.62
C GLY A 75 8.97 12.96 2.19
N TRP A 76 8.47 14.09 2.71
CA TRP A 76 9.27 15.09 3.38
C TRP A 76 9.98 14.56 4.65
N LEU A 77 9.30 13.71 5.41
CA LEU A 77 9.85 13.08 6.62
C LEU A 77 10.98 12.09 6.28
N THR A 78 10.88 11.41 5.13
CA THR A 78 11.88 10.44 4.65
C THR A 78 13.23 11.09 4.45
N ASP A 79 13.26 12.31 3.94
CA ASP A 79 14.48 13.05 3.72
C ASP A 79 15.16 13.47 5.05
N ARG A 80 14.38 13.66 6.13
CA ARG A 80 14.90 14.07 7.45
C ARG A 80 15.31 12.92 8.36
N PHE A 81 14.52 11.86 8.43
CA PHE A 81 14.70 10.78 9.43
C PHE A 81 15.31 9.52 8.84
N GLY A 82 15.48 9.48 7.53
CA GLY A 82 16.05 8.35 6.81
C GLY A 82 15.01 7.29 6.45
N ARG A 83 15.15 6.73 5.26
CA ARG A 83 14.17 5.87 4.58
C ARG A 83 13.83 4.60 5.33
N ARG A 84 14.84 3.94 5.90
CA ARG A 84 14.65 2.66 6.61
C ARG A 84 13.72 2.81 7.82
N LYS A 85 13.92 3.84 8.63
CA LYS A 85 13.09 4.07 9.83
C LYS A 85 11.66 4.39 9.42
N LEU A 86 11.53 5.24 8.42
CA LEU A 86 10.23 5.70 7.98
C LEU A 86 9.41 4.59 7.31
N PHE A 87 10.04 3.72 6.52
CA PHE A 87 9.40 2.54 5.97
C PHE A 87 8.75 1.67 7.06
N PHE A 88 9.46 1.37 8.14
CA PHE A 88 8.88 0.60 9.24
C PHE A 88 7.77 1.34 9.98
N ILE A 89 7.88 2.67 10.12
CA ILE A 89 6.84 3.49 10.75
C ILE A 89 5.57 3.51 9.89
N THR A 90 5.69 3.72 8.59
CA THR A 90 4.54 3.75 7.67
C THR A 90 3.88 2.38 7.54
N LEU A 91 4.68 1.30 7.48
CA LEU A 91 4.19 -0.07 7.48
C LEU A 91 3.44 -0.39 8.78
N ALA A 92 4.00 -0.03 9.95
CA ALA A 92 3.34 -0.22 11.22
C ALA A 92 2.03 0.59 11.33
N LEU A 93 2.03 1.83 10.84
CA LEU A 93 0.83 2.67 10.77
C LEU A 93 -0.24 2.03 9.89
N TYR A 94 0.14 1.56 8.71
CA TYR A 94 -0.75 0.86 7.78
C TYR A 94 -1.39 -0.38 8.41
N LEU A 95 -0.56 -1.27 8.99
CA LEU A 95 -1.03 -2.50 9.62
C LEU A 95 -1.94 -2.21 10.82
N ALA A 96 -1.55 -1.28 11.69
CA ALA A 96 -2.35 -0.90 12.85
C ALA A 96 -3.69 -0.26 12.45
N ALA A 97 -3.69 0.66 11.48
CA ALA A 97 -4.91 1.30 10.98
C ALA A 97 -5.83 0.31 10.27
N THR A 98 -5.26 -0.63 9.51
CA THR A 98 -6.03 -1.70 8.86
C THR A 98 -6.68 -2.62 9.89
N ALA A 99 -5.93 -3.04 10.92
CA ALA A 99 -6.47 -3.84 12.03
C ALA A 99 -7.55 -3.06 12.80
N ALA A 100 -7.31 -1.77 13.09
CA ALA A 100 -8.28 -0.92 13.77
C ALA A 100 -9.58 -0.73 12.96
N THR A 101 -9.51 -0.77 11.63
CA THR A 101 -10.69 -0.72 10.77
C THR A 101 -11.67 -1.87 11.05
N ALA A 102 -11.17 -3.07 11.42
CA ALA A 102 -12.01 -4.20 11.79
C ALA A 102 -12.80 -3.97 13.10
N PHE A 103 -12.35 -3.06 13.96
CA PHE A 103 -12.97 -2.71 15.21
C PHE A 103 -13.79 -1.41 15.13
N SER A 104 -14.06 -0.89 13.94
CA SER A 104 -14.87 0.32 13.78
C SER A 104 -16.32 0.08 14.17
N TRP A 105 -16.83 0.96 15.01
CA TRP A 105 -18.19 0.90 15.56
C TRP A 105 -19.17 1.92 14.94
N ASN A 106 -18.67 2.86 14.15
CA ASN A 106 -19.48 3.83 13.43
C ASN A 106 -18.78 4.29 12.13
N LEU A 107 -19.52 5.04 11.29
CA LEU A 107 -18.99 5.59 10.04
C LEU A 107 -17.78 6.50 10.25
N ALA A 108 -17.82 7.36 11.27
CA ALA A 108 -16.73 8.31 11.53
C ALA A 108 -15.42 7.59 11.88
N SER A 109 -15.46 6.58 12.78
CA SER A 109 -14.29 5.80 13.13
C SER A 109 -13.74 5.03 11.90
N PHE A 110 -14.64 4.49 11.08
CA PHE A 110 -14.25 3.80 9.85
C PHE A 110 -13.55 4.75 8.87
N ILE A 111 -14.05 5.97 8.66
CA ILE A 111 -13.43 7.00 7.81
C ILE A 111 -12.05 7.36 8.32
N VAL A 112 -11.89 7.59 9.63
CA VAL A 112 -10.60 7.94 10.23
C VAL A 112 -9.58 6.81 10.03
N PHE A 113 -9.96 5.57 10.29
CA PHE A 113 -9.05 4.44 10.10
C PHE A 113 -8.70 4.21 8.62
N ARG A 114 -9.64 4.42 7.71
CA ARG A 114 -9.38 4.39 6.26
C ARG A 114 -8.44 5.49 5.81
N PHE A 115 -8.58 6.70 6.34
CA PHE A 115 -7.65 7.78 6.09
C PHE A 115 -6.24 7.44 6.58
N LEU A 116 -6.10 6.92 7.80
CA LEU A 116 -4.80 6.50 8.35
C LEU A 116 -4.18 5.35 7.57
N THR A 117 -4.99 4.37 7.14
CA THR A 117 -4.53 3.28 6.26
C THR A 117 -3.99 3.84 4.95
N GLY A 118 -4.72 4.77 4.32
CA GLY A 118 -4.26 5.47 3.12
C GLY A 118 -2.95 6.22 3.36
N ALA A 119 -2.84 6.97 4.46
CA ALA A 119 -1.62 7.71 4.80
C ALA A 119 -0.41 6.79 4.97
N GLY A 120 -0.57 5.64 5.61
CA GLY A 120 0.48 4.63 5.74
C GLY A 120 0.95 4.10 4.39
N ILE A 121 0.02 3.71 3.51
CA ILE A 121 0.34 3.23 2.15
C ILE A 121 1.02 4.33 1.30
N GLY A 122 0.50 5.56 1.34
CA GLY A 122 1.11 6.68 0.61
C GLY A 122 2.56 6.93 1.02
N GLY A 123 2.85 6.85 2.33
CA GLY A 123 4.21 6.95 2.85
C GLY A 123 5.11 5.78 2.44
N GLU A 124 4.58 4.57 2.48
CA GLU A 124 5.30 3.35 2.04
C GLU A 124 5.64 3.42 0.56
N TYR A 125 4.69 3.82 -0.29
CA TYR A 125 4.90 4.02 -1.73
C TYR A 125 6.06 4.96 -2.01
N THR A 126 6.13 6.08 -1.31
CA THR A 126 7.21 7.06 -1.46
C THR A 126 8.56 6.47 -1.05
N ALA A 127 8.61 5.75 0.06
CA ALA A 127 9.85 5.11 0.54
C ALA A 127 10.35 4.02 -0.42
N ILE A 128 9.45 3.20 -0.97
CA ILE A 128 9.77 2.14 -1.92
C ILE A 128 10.32 2.71 -3.22
N ASN A 129 9.61 3.65 -3.85
CA ASN A 129 10.05 4.25 -5.12
C ASN A 129 11.40 4.96 -4.98
N SER A 130 11.60 5.67 -3.89
CA SER A 130 12.86 6.30 -3.56
C SER A 130 14.00 5.28 -3.44
N THR A 131 13.74 4.15 -2.78
CA THR A 131 14.70 3.04 -2.63
C THR A 131 15.06 2.42 -3.98
N ILE A 132 14.06 2.16 -4.84
CA ILE A 132 14.29 1.61 -6.17
C ILE A 132 15.22 2.52 -6.99
N GLN A 133 14.96 3.83 -6.96
CA GLN A 133 15.74 4.79 -7.75
C GLN A 133 17.20 4.89 -7.29
N GLU A 134 17.48 4.67 -6.01
CA GLU A 134 18.85 4.77 -5.47
C GLU A 134 19.65 3.48 -5.55
N PHE A 135 19.02 2.34 -5.29
CA PHE A 135 19.73 1.06 -5.23
C PHE A 135 19.76 0.31 -6.56
N THR A 136 18.94 0.72 -7.54
CA THR A 136 18.84 0.00 -8.80
C THR A 136 19.62 0.74 -9.90
N PRO A 137 20.57 0.05 -10.58
CA PRO A 137 21.27 0.59 -11.73
C PRO A 137 20.29 1.06 -12.81
N ALA A 138 20.58 2.19 -13.48
CA ALA A 138 19.68 2.79 -14.47
C ALA A 138 19.29 1.78 -15.58
N ARG A 139 20.21 0.91 -15.96
CA ARG A 139 20.04 -0.12 -16.99
C ARG A 139 18.90 -1.11 -16.72
N VAL A 140 18.65 -1.46 -15.46
CA VAL A 140 17.65 -2.47 -15.07
C VAL A 140 16.50 -1.89 -14.26
N ARG A 141 16.48 -0.56 -14.05
CA ARG A 141 15.47 0.13 -13.23
C ARG A 141 14.06 -0.13 -13.71
N GLY A 142 13.80 -0.07 -15.01
CA GLY A 142 12.48 -0.32 -15.58
C GLY A 142 11.99 -1.76 -15.33
N TRP A 143 12.85 -2.76 -15.47
CA TRP A 143 12.51 -4.15 -15.16
C TRP A 143 12.26 -4.37 -13.67
N THR A 144 13.05 -3.72 -12.82
CA THR A 144 12.86 -3.76 -11.37
C THR A 144 11.54 -3.13 -10.96
N ASP A 145 11.20 -2.00 -11.56
CA ASP A 145 9.94 -1.31 -11.33
C ASP A 145 8.73 -2.17 -11.73
N ILE A 146 8.78 -2.80 -12.90
CA ILE A 146 7.74 -3.76 -13.33
C ILE A 146 7.68 -4.97 -12.39
N GLY A 147 8.83 -5.50 -11.96
CA GLY A 147 8.91 -6.64 -11.04
C GLY A 147 8.33 -6.35 -9.66
N ILE A 148 8.37 -5.10 -9.22
CA ILE A 148 7.81 -4.66 -7.93
C ILE A 148 6.34 -4.27 -8.08
N ASN A 149 5.99 -3.46 -9.07
CA ASN A 149 4.61 -2.97 -9.26
C ASN A 149 3.68 -4.02 -9.91
N GLY A 150 4.23 -4.95 -10.72
CA GLY A 150 3.45 -6.03 -11.35
C GLY A 150 2.67 -6.90 -10.37
N PRO A 151 3.26 -7.37 -9.26
CA PRO A 151 2.57 -8.16 -8.24
C PRO A 151 1.32 -7.50 -7.64
N PHE A 152 1.22 -6.15 -7.62
CA PHE A 152 0.00 -5.46 -7.23
C PHE A 152 -1.21 -5.94 -8.06
N TRP A 153 -1.06 -6.01 -9.37
CA TRP A 153 -2.15 -6.45 -10.25
C TRP A 153 -2.49 -7.93 -10.07
N LEU A 154 -1.50 -8.76 -9.71
CA LEU A 154 -1.76 -10.16 -9.34
C LEU A 154 -2.56 -10.25 -8.03
N GLY A 155 -2.20 -9.46 -7.02
CA GLY A 155 -2.95 -9.33 -5.78
C GLY A 155 -4.38 -8.82 -6.04
N ALA A 156 -4.51 -7.79 -6.87
CA ALA A 156 -5.80 -7.23 -7.27
C ALA A 156 -6.66 -8.20 -8.10
N ALA A 157 -6.06 -9.07 -8.89
CA ALA A 157 -6.75 -10.11 -9.66
C ALA A 157 -7.12 -11.34 -8.82
N ALA A 158 -6.48 -11.57 -7.69
CA ALA A 158 -6.78 -12.63 -6.74
C ALA A 158 -8.11 -12.36 -6.03
N ARG A 159 -9.21 -12.37 -6.78
CA ARG A 159 -10.56 -12.25 -6.20
C ARG A 159 -10.78 -13.41 -5.25
N PRO A 160 -11.08 -13.17 -3.97
CA PRO A 160 -11.53 -14.26 -3.11
C PRO A 160 -12.84 -14.80 -3.70
N ARG A 161 -12.81 -16.04 -4.17
CA ARG A 161 -14.01 -16.79 -4.63
C ARG A 161 -15.04 -17.02 -3.51
N VAL A 162 -14.82 -16.41 -2.35
CA VAL A 162 -15.62 -16.60 -1.14
C VAL A 162 -17.03 -15.97 -1.22
N VAL A 163 -17.29 -15.10 -2.20
CA VAL A 163 -18.60 -14.41 -2.27
C VAL A 163 -19.63 -15.10 -3.17
N SER A 164 -19.27 -16.15 -3.92
CA SER A 164 -20.19 -16.84 -4.82
C SER A 164 -20.80 -18.14 -4.27
N GLY A 165 -20.62 -18.45 -3.00
CA GLY A 165 -20.99 -19.71 -2.38
C GLY A 165 -22.25 -19.71 -1.51
N THR A 166 -23.06 -18.65 -1.51
CA THR A 166 -24.37 -18.65 -0.83
C THR A 166 -25.46 -18.28 -1.85
N ARG A 167 -25.96 -19.30 -2.53
CA ARG A 167 -27.33 -19.39 -2.99
C ARG A 167 -28.10 -20.28 -2.03
#